data_5234378827f0e7ff0c6cedd61bb7ed18
#
_entry.id   5234378827f0e7ff0c6cedd61bb7ed18
#
_cell.length_a   1.000
_cell.length_b   1.000
_cell.length_c   1.000
_cell.angle_alpha   90.00
_cell.angle_beta   90.00
_cell.angle_gamma   90.00
#
_symmetry.space_group_name_H-M   'P 1'
#
loop_
_entity.id
_entity.type
_entity.pdbx_description
1 polymer ?
#
loop_
_entity_poly.entity_id
_entity_poly.type
_entity_poly.pdbx_seq_one_letter_code
_entity_poly.pdbx_strand_id
1 'polypeptide(L)'
;MDRIFIPTLHTFAMNNIFTGSLGEFRFRAAPQIVMATPKEVDFEKSTILAEYWHGPYCYEKSTMEGERTFPLSAQGREDLIAWLEENI
;
A
#
# COMPACT_ATOMS: atom_id res chain seq x y z
N MET A 1 17.83 -9.81 -7.08
CA MET A 1 17.36 -8.52 -6.55
C MET A 1 16.04 -8.75 -5.84
N ASP A 2 15.97 -8.33 -4.58
CA ASP A 2 14.79 -8.56 -3.78
C ASP A 2 13.69 -7.58 -4.16
N ARG A 3 12.48 -8.10 -4.36
CA ARG A 3 11.30 -7.27 -4.58
C ARG A 3 10.51 -7.16 -3.28
N ILE A 4 9.90 -6.02 -3.11
CA ILE A 4 8.94 -5.81 -2.03
C ILE A 4 7.73 -6.70 -2.29
N PHE A 5 7.29 -7.43 -1.28
CA PHE A 5 6.06 -8.20 -1.37
C PHE A 5 4.85 -7.30 -1.11
N ILE A 6 3.91 -7.31 -2.03
CA ILE A 6 2.62 -6.62 -1.87
C ILE A 6 1.53 -7.67 -2.15
N PRO A 7 0.54 -7.81 -1.28
CA PRO A 7 -0.53 -8.79 -1.49
C PRO A 7 -1.38 -8.46 -2.72
N THR A 8 -2.23 -9.39 -3.10
CA THR A 8 -3.08 -9.24 -4.27
C THR A 8 -4.16 -8.17 -4.03
N LEU A 9 -4.79 -7.72 -5.11
CA LEU A 9 -5.90 -6.77 -5.04
C LEU A 9 -7.04 -7.27 -4.16
N HIS A 10 -7.28 -8.58 -4.16
CA HIS A 10 -8.33 -9.17 -3.33
C HIS A 10 -8.14 -8.85 -1.85
N THR A 11 -6.91 -8.90 -1.35
CA THR A 11 -6.59 -8.57 0.03
C THR A 11 -7.00 -7.14 0.35
N PHE A 12 -6.65 -6.19 -0.53
CA PHE A 12 -7.02 -4.79 -0.34
C PHE A 12 -8.53 -4.57 -0.50
N ALA A 13 -9.15 -5.26 -1.44
CA ALA A 13 -10.59 -5.15 -1.65
C ALA A 13 -11.39 -5.61 -0.42
N MET A 14 -10.81 -6.46 0.42
CA MET A 14 -11.39 -6.86 1.69
C MET A 14 -11.08 -5.89 2.84
N ASN A 15 -10.55 -4.72 2.51
CA ASN A 15 -10.23 -3.64 3.46
C ASN A 15 -9.15 -4.02 4.48
N ASN A 16 -8.17 -4.80 4.05
CA ASN A 16 -7.04 -5.17 4.90
C ASN A 16 -5.87 -4.24 4.67
N ILE A 17 -5.30 -3.73 5.76
CA ILE A 17 -4.08 -2.92 5.72
C ILE A 17 -2.89 -3.87 5.72
N PHE A 18 -1.91 -3.60 4.83
CA PHE A 18 -0.68 -4.37 4.78
C PHE A 18 0.50 -3.53 5.24
N THR A 19 1.32 -4.09 6.11
CA THR A 19 2.60 -3.49 6.49
C THR A 19 3.71 -4.49 6.20
N GLY A 20 4.85 -3.98 5.73
CA GLY A 20 5.98 -4.83 5.42
C GLY A 20 7.30 -4.12 5.68
N SER A 21 8.39 -4.86 5.51
CA SER A 21 9.72 -4.31 5.69
C SER A 21 10.74 -5.05 4.82
N LEU A 22 11.80 -4.32 4.47
CA LEU A 22 12.96 -4.87 3.79
C LEU A 22 14.18 -4.20 4.42
N GLY A 23 14.84 -4.92 5.34
CA GLY A 23 15.86 -4.30 6.18
C GLY A 23 15.24 -3.22 7.07
N GLU A 24 15.80 -2.02 7.03
CA GLU A 24 15.27 -0.87 7.77
C GLU A 24 14.21 -0.09 6.98
N PHE A 25 14.04 -0.40 5.70
CA PHE A 25 12.97 0.19 4.90
C PHE A 25 11.65 -0.45 5.29
N ARG A 26 10.70 0.37 5.73
CA ARG A 26 9.38 -0.09 6.17
C ARG A 26 8.30 0.64 5.39
N PHE A 27 7.19 -0.04 5.18
CA PHE A 27 6.09 0.55 4.41
C PHE A 27 4.74 0.06 4.90
N ARG A 28 3.71 0.84 4.57
CA ARG A 28 2.32 0.54 4.89
C ARG A 28 1.47 0.85 3.67
N ALA A 29 0.60 -0.08 3.33
CA ALA A 29 -0.36 0.09 2.24
C ALA A 29 -1.76 -0.07 2.82
N ALA A 30 -2.52 1.01 2.85
CA ALA A 30 -3.85 1.05 3.44
C ALA A 30 -4.90 1.29 2.36
N PRO A 31 -5.82 0.36 2.14
CA PRO A 31 -6.87 0.56 1.15
C PRO A 31 -7.89 1.58 1.65
N GLN A 32 -8.39 2.38 0.72
CA GLN A 32 -9.49 3.31 0.97
C GLN A 32 -10.63 2.83 0.06
N ILE A 33 -11.49 2.01 0.61
CA ILE A 33 -12.50 1.30 -0.16
C ILE A 33 -13.77 2.12 -0.27
N VAL A 34 -14.23 2.29 -1.51
CA VAL A 34 -15.53 2.89 -1.81
C VAL A 34 -16.42 1.76 -2.31
N MET A 35 -17.61 1.63 -1.74
CA MET A 35 -18.55 0.58 -2.12
C MET A 35 -19.52 1.11 -3.17
N ALA A 36 -19.61 0.40 -4.31
CA ALA A 36 -20.59 0.72 -5.33
C ALA A 36 -22.00 0.28 -4.88
N THR A 37 -22.06 -0.88 -4.19
CA THR A 37 -23.27 -1.41 -3.56
C THR A 37 -22.88 -1.97 -2.20
N PRO A 38 -23.83 -2.33 -1.32
CA PRO A 38 -23.48 -2.95 -0.04
C PRO A 38 -22.67 -4.24 -0.15
N LYS A 39 -22.58 -4.84 -1.34
CA LYS A 39 -21.89 -6.10 -1.57
C LYS A 39 -20.73 -6.01 -2.56
N GLU A 40 -20.57 -4.87 -3.24
CA GLU A 40 -19.56 -4.73 -4.31
C GLU A 40 -18.68 -3.52 -4.10
N VAL A 41 -17.37 -3.72 -4.28
CA VAL A 41 -16.38 -2.66 -4.21
C VAL A 41 -16.35 -1.90 -5.55
N ASP A 42 -16.33 -0.58 -5.47
CA ASP A 42 -16.11 0.27 -6.65
C ASP A 42 -14.60 0.44 -6.85
N PHE A 43 -14.02 -0.37 -7.73
CA PHE A 43 -12.58 -0.34 -7.98
C PHE A 43 -12.12 0.95 -8.64
N GLU A 44 -13.00 1.65 -9.36
CA GLU A 44 -12.64 2.91 -10.00
C GLU A 44 -12.47 4.05 -8.99
N LYS A 45 -13.23 4.01 -7.90
CA LYS A 45 -13.19 5.04 -6.85
C LYS A 45 -12.34 4.65 -5.66
N SER A 46 -12.00 3.39 -5.52
CA SER A 46 -11.18 2.90 -4.41
C SER A 46 -9.71 3.14 -4.70
N THR A 47 -8.94 3.40 -3.64
CA THR A 47 -7.51 3.70 -3.77
C THR A 47 -6.73 2.96 -2.69
N ILE A 48 -5.40 2.98 -2.82
CA ILE A 48 -4.47 2.46 -1.82
C ILE A 48 -3.53 3.61 -1.43
N LEU A 49 -3.51 3.96 -0.15
CA LEU A 49 -2.55 4.94 0.37
C LEU A 49 -1.30 4.19 0.79
N ALA A 50 -0.18 4.47 0.13
CA ALA A 50 1.11 3.89 0.44
C ALA A 50 1.98 4.90 1.17
N GLU A 51 2.65 4.45 2.22
CA GLU A 51 3.55 5.26 3.02
C GLU A 51 4.81 4.46 3.30
N TYR A 52 5.95 5.14 3.46
CA TYR A 52 7.20 4.46 3.82
C TYR A 52 8.01 5.29 4.80
N TRP A 53 8.90 4.59 5.51
CA TRP A 53 9.87 5.22 6.41
C TRP A 53 11.06 4.27 6.58
N HIS A 54 12.15 4.80 7.13
CA HIS A 54 13.32 4.00 7.46
C HIS A 54 13.54 4.01 8.97
N GLY A 55 14.04 2.91 9.50
CA GLY A 55 14.43 2.81 10.89
C GLY A 55 13.79 1.64 11.62
N PRO A 56 14.12 1.46 12.91
CA PRO A 56 13.67 0.32 13.69
C PRO A 56 12.27 0.46 14.26
N TYR A 57 11.67 1.65 14.17
CA TYR A 57 10.38 1.91 14.83
C TYR A 57 9.18 1.56 13.95
N CYS A 58 8.06 1.24 14.61
CA CYS A 58 6.82 0.96 13.93
C CYS A 58 6.16 2.24 13.40
N TYR A 59 5.10 2.07 12.64
CA TYR A 59 4.35 3.18 12.01
C TYR A 59 4.02 4.31 12.99
N GLU A 60 3.51 3.96 14.16
CA GLU A 60 3.05 4.96 15.13
C GLU A 60 4.17 5.80 15.72
N LYS A 61 5.39 5.27 15.74
CA LYS A 61 6.54 5.95 16.34
C LYS A 61 7.48 6.57 15.33
N SER A 62 7.14 6.50 14.04
CA SER A 62 7.98 6.99 12.95
C SER A 62 7.31 8.14 12.23
N THR A 63 8.14 9.04 11.68
CA THR A 63 7.66 10.07 10.77
C THR A 63 7.73 9.51 9.36
N MET A 64 6.63 9.61 8.62
CA MET A 64 6.60 9.13 7.25
C MET A 64 7.51 9.97 6.37
N GLU A 65 8.38 9.31 5.62
CA GLU A 65 9.32 9.96 4.70
C GLU A 65 8.66 10.25 3.36
N GLY A 66 7.66 9.46 2.99
CA GLY A 66 6.89 9.68 1.78
C GLY A 66 5.55 8.98 1.82
N GLU A 67 4.59 9.54 1.09
CA GLU A 67 3.29 8.93 0.93
C GLU A 67 2.76 9.20 -0.47
N ARG A 68 1.96 8.29 -1.01
CA ARG A 68 1.34 8.44 -2.30
C ARG A 68 0.11 7.55 -2.39
N THR A 69 -0.90 8.03 -3.13
CA THR A 69 -2.13 7.29 -3.36
C THR A 69 -2.12 6.68 -4.75
N PHE A 70 -2.52 5.42 -4.84
CA PHE A 70 -2.60 4.66 -6.09
C PHE A 70 -4.00 4.12 -6.30
N PRO A 71 -4.46 3.95 -7.54
CA PRO A 71 -5.77 3.34 -7.77
C PRO A 71 -5.78 1.87 -7.36
N LEU A 72 -6.93 1.38 -6.94
CA LEU A 72 -7.10 -0.04 -6.59
C LEU A 72 -7.31 -0.84 -7.88
N SER A 73 -6.21 -1.09 -8.59
CA SER A 73 -6.20 -1.78 -9.87
C SER A 73 -4.89 -2.54 -10.03
N ALA A 74 -4.82 -3.42 -11.02
CA ALA A 74 -3.59 -4.17 -11.30
C ALA A 74 -2.43 -3.20 -11.62
N GLN A 75 -2.69 -2.18 -12.42
CA GLN A 75 -1.68 -1.18 -12.75
C GLN A 75 -1.30 -0.35 -11.52
N GLY A 76 -2.28 0.05 -10.71
CA GLY A 76 -2.02 0.81 -9.48
C GLY A 76 -1.15 0.02 -8.51
N ARG A 77 -1.39 -1.27 -8.38
CA ARG A 77 -0.57 -2.16 -7.56
C ARG A 77 0.88 -2.21 -8.06
N GLU A 78 1.07 -2.35 -9.37
CA GLU A 78 2.42 -2.36 -9.96
C GLU A 78 3.12 -1.02 -9.78
N ASP A 79 2.41 0.09 -9.96
CA ASP A 79 2.95 1.43 -9.75
C ASP A 79 3.35 1.65 -8.28
N LEU A 80 2.56 1.13 -7.35
CA LEU A 80 2.85 1.20 -5.93
C LEU A 80 4.15 0.46 -5.61
N ILE A 81 4.30 -0.75 -6.14
CA ILE A 81 5.50 -1.56 -5.95
C ILE A 81 6.72 -0.82 -6.49
N ALA A 82 6.61 -0.29 -7.70
CA ALA A 82 7.72 0.43 -8.34
C ALA A 82 8.11 1.67 -7.52
N TRP A 83 7.12 2.42 -7.04
CA TRP A 83 7.36 3.61 -6.23
C TRP A 83 8.08 3.27 -4.92
N LEU A 84 7.65 2.21 -4.24
CA LEU A 84 8.32 1.77 -3.01
C LEU A 84 9.75 1.32 -3.30
N GLU A 85 9.95 0.56 -4.37
CA GLU A 85 11.28 0.06 -4.73
C GLU A 85 12.25 1.18 -5.12
N GLU A 86 11.74 2.28 -5.66
CA GLU A 86 12.55 3.46 -5.98
C GLU A 86 13.05 4.19 -4.72
N ASN A 87 12.40 3.98 -3.59
CA ASN A 87 12.68 4.72 -2.36
C ASN A 87 13.39 3.88 -1.28
N ILE A 88 13.70 2.65 -1.59
CA ILE A 88 14.45 1.78 -0.65
C ILE A 88 15.85 2.32 -0.38
#